data_b1b77d74680174f8bc872f409464ae37
#
_entry.id   b1b77d74680174f8bc872f409464ae37
#
_cell.length_a   1.000
_cell.length_b   1.000
_cell.length_c   1.000
_cell.angle_alpha   90.00
_cell.angle_beta   90.00
_cell.angle_gamma   90.00
#
_symmetry.space_group_name_H-M   'P 1'
#
loop_
_entity.id
_entity.type
_entity.pdbx_description
1 polymer ?
#
loop_
_entity_poly.entity_id
_entity_poly.type
_entity_poly.pdbx_seq_one_letter_code
_entity_poly.pdbx_strand_id
1 'polypeptide(L)'
;MEVREIMQQALSRGACEKSNGVSDWKTLCWLFFTPQGVEFCENNKYPTLETFRDMPCDIANFGVFVDTGKTKRSNDANIALVGNVDAELTFDDNTKVHKVILMHGAKAFIVARNYAVVRLINIGGDVKVHSDKTSVILK
;
A
#
# COMPACT_ATOMS: atom_id res chain seq x y z
N MET A 1 17.61 -5.12 -5.78
CA MET A 1 17.91 -3.87 -5.03
C MET A 1 17.77 -4.13 -3.54
N GLU A 2 18.76 -3.71 -2.79
CA GLU A 2 18.77 -3.91 -1.35
C GLU A 2 17.97 -2.81 -0.64
N VAL A 3 17.46 -3.12 0.56
CA VAL A 3 16.75 -2.14 1.41
C VAL A 3 17.57 -0.85 1.56
N ARG A 4 18.86 -1.00 1.82
CA ARG A 4 19.78 0.13 1.99
C ARG A 4 19.77 1.07 0.79
N GLU A 5 19.78 0.53 -0.43
CA GLU A 5 19.77 1.34 -1.66
C GLU A 5 18.46 2.11 -1.79
N ILE A 6 17.34 1.48 -1.49
CA ILE A 6 16.03 2.11 -1.53
C ILE A 6 15.98 3.27 -0.53
N MET A 7 16.48 3.06 0.68
CA MET A 7 16.50 4.08 1.71
C MET A 7 17.39 5.25 1.34
N GLN A 8 18.55 5.00 0.73
CA GLN A 8 19.43 6.06 0.25
C GLN A 8 18.76 6.90 -0.84
N GLN A 9 18.06 6.26 -1.78
CA GLN A 9 17.31 6.97 -2.81
C GLN A 9 16.17 7.78 -2.22
N ALA A 10 15.46 7.23 -1.23
CA ALA A 10 14.39 7.95 -0.56
C ALA A 10 14.92 9.18 0.18
N LEU A 11 16.02 9.06 0.90
CA LEU A 11 16.64 10.18 1.61
C LEU A 11 17.10 11.27 0.64
N SER A 12 17.61 10.90 -0.53
CA SER A 12 18.00 11.88 -1.56
C SER A 12 16.80 12.66 -2.11
N ARG A 13 15.58 12.14 -1.95
CA ARG A 13 14.33 12.78 -2.34
C ARG A 13 13.62 13.49 -1.19
N GLY A 14 14.26 13.60 -0.04
CA GLY A 14 13.73 14.34 1.11
C GLY A 14 12.97 13.50 2.13
N ALA A 15 13.17 12.20 2.17
CA ALA A 15 12.57 11.36 3.20
C ALA A 15 13.08 11.75 4.59
N CYS A 16 12.25 11.50 5.61
CA CYS A 16 12.56 11.82 6.98
C CYS A 16 13.77 11.04 7.51
N GLU A 17 14.58 11.67 8.37
CA GLU A 17 15.74 11.04 9.02
C GLU A 17 15.37 9.78 9.82
N LYS A 18 14.13 9.66 10.29
CA LYS A 18 13.64 8.45 10.96
C LYS A 18 13.77 7.20 10.09
N SER A 19 13.90 7.37 8.78
CA SER A 19 14.12 6.28 7.84
C SER A 19 15.50 5.64 7.94
N ASN A 20 16.47 6.31 8.55
CA ASN A 20 17.86 5.86 8.60
C ASN A 20 18.07 4.52 9.33
N GLY A 21 17.16 4.15 10.23
CA GLY A 21 17.25 2.89 10.98
C GLY A 21 16.67 1.67 10.27
N VAL A 22 16.19 1.83 9.04
CA VAL A 22 15.53 0.73 8.32
C VAL A 22 16.59 -0.17 7.70
N SER A 23 16.59 -1.45 8.09
CA SER A 23 17.58 -2.43 7.64
C SER A 23 16.97 -3.71 7.07
N ASP A 24 15.67 -3.92 7.20
CA ASP A 24 15.00 -5.12 6.70
C ASP A 24 13.74 -4.78 5.90
N TRP A 25 13.27 -5.75 5.11
CA TRP A 25 12.10 -5.57 4.25
C TRP A 25 10.81 -5.37 5.05
N LYS A 26 10.66 -6.03 6.18
CA LYS A 26 9.49 -5.89 7.03
C LYS A 26 9.33 -4.44 7.51
N THR A 27 10.39 -3.85 8.01
CA THR A 27 10.39 -2.46 8.49
C THR A 27 10.20 -1.48 7.34
N LEU A 28 10.82 -1.73 6.18
CA LEU A 28 10.63 -0.91 5.00
C LEU A 28 9.17 -0.90 4.57
N CYS A 29 8.54 -2.07 4.47
CA CYS A 29 7.12 -2.16 4.10
C CYS A 29 6.23 -1.49 5.14
N TRP A 30 6.54 -1.62 6.42
CA TRP A 30 5.82 -0.93 7.48
C TRP A 30 5.84 0.59 7.29
N LEU A 31 6.98 1.14 6.88
CA LEU A 31 7.10 2.59 6.62
C LEU A 31 6.15 3.08 5.54
N PHE A 32 5.86 2.27 4.52
CA PHE A 32 4.91 2.67 3.47
C PHE A 32 3.52 2.99 4.03
N PHE A 33 3.15 2.36 5.13
CA PHE A 33 1.82 2.51 5.72
C PHE A 33 1.75 3.60 6.79
N THR A 34 2.88 4.22 7.15
CA THR A 34 2.87 5.35 8.07
C THR A 34 2.37 6.62 7.35
N PRO A 35 1.77 7.58 8.08
CA PRO A 35 1.34 8.83 7.45
C PRO A 35 2.48 9.54 6.70
N GLN A 36 3.67 9.55 7.26
CA GLN A 36 4.84 10.15 6.62
C GLN A 36 5.26 9.39 5.36
N GLY A 37 5.22 8.06 5.41
CA GLY A 37 5.53 7.21 4.26
C GLY A 37 4.54 7.42 3.12
N VAL A 38 3.25 7.48 3.42
CA VAL A 38 2.19 7.75 2.44
C VAL A 38 2.41 9.12 1.79
N GLU A 39 2.63 10.15 2.58
CA GLU A 39 2.86 11.51 2.08
C GLU A 39 4.08 11.56 1.16
N PHE A 40 5.16 10.90 1.57
CA PHE A 40 6.38 10.81 0.76
C PHE A 40 6.10 10.14 -0.59
N CYS A 41 5.40 9.01 -0.59
CA CYS A 41 5.05 8.30 -1.84
C CYS A 41 4.18 9.15 -2.76
N GLU A 42 3.20 9.87 -2.21
CA GLU A 42 2.34 10.75 -2.98
C GLU A 42 3.13 11.90 -3.62
N ASN A 43 3.99 12.54 -2.85
CA ASN A 43 4.71 13.74 -3.29
C ASN A 43 5.83 13.43 -4.27
N ASN A 44 6.48 12.30 -4.12
CA ASN A 44 7.68 11.96 -4.90
C ASN A 44 7.44 10.88 -5.96
N LYS A 45 6.29 10.22 -5.95
CA LYS A 45 6.00 9.06 -6.81
C LYS A 45 7.08 7.98 -6.71
N TYR A 46 7.64 7.84 -5.53
CA TYR A 46 8.70 6.89 -5.21
C TYR A 46 8.22 5.97 -4.07
N PRO A 47 8.54 4.66 -4.09
CA PRO A 47 9.40 3.97 -5.08
C PRO A 47 8.78 3.92 -6.48
N THR A 48 9.65 3.92 -7.50
CA THR A 48 9.23 3.71 -8.88
C THR A 48 8.75 2.28 -9.08
N LEU A 49 8.01 2.03 -10.16
CA LEU A 49 7.57 0.66 -10.48
C LEU A 49 8.76 -0.28 -10.65
N GLU A 50 9.83 0.18 -11.29
CA GLU A 50 11.05 -0.61 -11.45
C GLU A 50 11.67 -0.97 -10.10
N THR A 51 11.71 -0.04 -9.17
CA THR A 51 12.20 -0.28 -7.81
C THR A 51 11.35 -1.33 -7.09
N PHE A 52 10.03 -1.22 -7.20
CA PHE A 52 9.14 -2.25 -6.62
C PHE A 52 9.38 -3.63 -7.23
N ARG A 53 9.59 -3.70 -8.55
CA ARG A 53 9.82 -4.98 -9.24
C ARG A 53 11.13 -5.64 -8.85
N ASP A 54 12.10 -4.86 -8.39
CA ASP A 54 13.38 -5.37 -7.88
C ASP A 54 13.29 -5.89 -6.44
N MET A 55 12.18 -5.63 -5.75
CA MET A 55 11.99 -6.12 -4.39
C MET A 55 11.70 -7.62 -4.39
N PRO A 56 12.04 -8.34 -3.30
CA PRO A 56 11.76 -9.78 -3.21
C PRO A 56 10.25 -10.05 -3.19
N CYS A 57 9.82 -11.16 -3.76
CA CYS A 57 8.39 -11.51 -3.84
C CYS A 57 7.76 -11.77 -2.47
N ASP A 58 8.54 -12.09 -1.44
CA ASP A 58 8.05 -12.33 -0.09
C ASP A 58 7.58 -11.06 0.65
N ILE A 59 7.76 -9.87 0.06
CA ILE A 59 7.17 -8.64 0.62
C ILE A 59 5.64 -8.70 0.67
N ALA A 60 5.02 -9.60 -0.09
CA ALA A 60 3.58 -9.85 0.02
C ALA A 60 3.17 -10.27 1.45
N ASN A 61 4.06 -10.93 2.18
CA ASN A 61 3.85 -11.28 3.58
C ASN A 61 3.75 -10.05 4.49
N PHE A 62 4.21 -8.90 4.01
CA PHE A 62 4.17 -7.63 4.75
C PHE A 62 3.12 -6.67 4.18
N GLY A 63 2.22 -7.18 3.34
CA GLY A 63 1.10 -6.42 2.79
C GLY A 63 1.37 -5.69 1.48
N VAL A 64 2.53 -5.86 0.86
CA VAL A 64 2.88 -5.19 -0.39
C VAL A 64 2.83 -6.20 -1.55
N PHE A 65 1.90 -6.00 -2.47
CA PHE A 65 1.67 -6.88 -3.63
C PHE A 65 2.12 -6.17 -4.91
N VAL A 66 3.14 -6.70 -5.56
CA VAL A 66 3.71 -6.14 -6.79
C VAL A 66 3.49 -7.11 -7.94
N ASP A 67 2.78 -6.69 -8.96
CA ASP A 67 2.51 -7.48 -10.18
C ASP A 67 1.89 -8.88 -9.91
N THR A 68 1.07 -9.01 -8.88
CA THR A 68 0.50 -10.31 -8.49
C THR A 68 -0.69 -10.74 -9.36
N GLY A 69 -1.14 -9.90 -10.29
CA GLY A 69 -2.30 -10.21 -11.12
C GLY A 69 -3.59 -10.23 -10.33
N LYS A 70 -4.46 -11.20 -10.59
CA LYS A 70 -5.73 -11.33 -9.86
C LYS A 70 -5.47 -11.76 -8.43
N THR A 71 -5.95 -10.95 -7.48
CA THR A 71 -5.68 -11.12 -6.05
C THR A 71 -6.97 -10.94 -5.28
N LYS A 72 -7.25 -11.83 -4.31
CA LYS A 72 -8.40 -11.71 -3.41
C LYS A 72 -7.90 -11.64 -1.98
N ARG A 73 -8.32 -10.61 -1.26
CA ARG A 73 -7.96 -10.42 0.15
C ARG A 73 -9.16 -9.96 0.94
N SER A 74 -9.16 -10.26 2.23
CA SER A 74 -10.23 -9.86 3.16
C SER A 74 -9.62 -9.36 4.45
N ASN A 75 -10.08 -8.18 4.91
CA ASN A 75 -9.80 -7.65 6.24
C ASN A 75 -8.32 -7.42 6.58
N ASP A 76 -7.47 -7.22 5.58
CA ASP A 76 -6.09 -6.81 5.84
C ASP A 76 -6.08 -5.44 6.53
N ALA A 77 -5.24 -5.27 7.54
CA ALA A 77 -5.07 -3.98 8.21
C ALA A 77 -4.38 -2.97 7.29
N ASN A 78 -3.37 -3.44 6.56
CA ASN A 78 -2.61 -2.62 5.62
C ASN A 78 -2.32 -3.44 4.38
N ILE A 79 -2.66 -2.89 3.21
CA ILE A 79 -2.38 -3.52 1.93
C ILE A 79 -1.96 -2.46 0.91
N ALA A 80 -0.89 -2.73 0.18
CA ALA A 80 -0.44 -1.90 -0.93
C ALA A 80 -0.44 -2.72 -2.21
N LEU A 81 -1.04 -2.18 -3.25
CA LEU A 81 -1.18 -2.80 -4.56
C LEU A 81 -0.38 -1.99 -5.57
N VAL A 82 0.56 -2.63 -6.24
CA VAL A 82 1.53 -1.94 -7.09
C VAL A 82 1.63 -2.62 -8.45
N GLY A 83 1.52 -1.84 -9.51
CA GLY A 83 1.72 -2.32 -10.87
C GLY A 83 0.59 -3.20 -11.39
N ASN A 84 0.92 -4.34 -11.97
CA ASN A 84 -0.06 -5.24 -12.56
C ASN A 84 -0.76 -6.08 -11.49
N VAL A 85 -1.68 -5.45 -10.78
CA VAL A 85 -2.53 -6.08 -9.77
C VAL A 85 -3.98 -5.74 -10.09
N ASP A 86 -4.85 -6.76 -10.03
CA ASP A 86 -6.30 -6.61 -10.15
C ASP A 86 -6.91 -7.29 -8.93
N ALA A 87 -7.20 -6.52 -7.89
CA ALA A 87 -7.55 -7.04 -6.58
C ALA A 87 -9.04 -6.91 -6.29
N GLU A 88 -9.58 -7.93 -5.64
CA GLU A 88 -10.89 -7.89 -5.00
C GLU A 88 -10.66 -7.87 -3.49
N LEU A 89 -11.04 -6.77 -2.85
CA LEU A 89 -10.84 -6.56 -1.42
C LEU A 89 -12.18 -6.47 -0.72
N THR A 90 -12.37 -7.29 0.31
CA THR A 90 -13.59 -7.26 1.13
C THR A 90 -13.23 -6.87 2.55
N PHE A 91 -13.94 -5.88 3.08
CA PHE A 91 -13.77 -5.40 4.44
C PHE A 91 -15.10 -5.45 5.17
N ASP A 92 -15.20 -6.28 6.19
CA ASP A 92 -16.39 -6.40 7.06
C ASP A 92 -16.02 -6.44 8.54
N ASP A 93 -14.78 -6.21 8.88
CA ASP A 93 -14.26 -6.11 10.25
C ASP A 93 -14.25 -4.64 10.68
N ASN A 94 -14.97 -4.32 11.75
CA ASN A 94 -15.08 -2.96 12.27
C ASN A 94 -14.17 -2.69 13.48
N THR A 95 -13.23 -3.58 13.78
CA THR A 95 -12.34 -3.45 14.94
C THR A 95 -11.10 -2.64 14.67
N LYS A 96 -10.81 -2.32 13.40
CA LYS A 96 -9.63 -1.56 12.99
C LYS A 96 -9.91 -0.77 11.73
N VAL A 97 -9.08 0.23 11.47
CA VAL A 97 -9.09 0.96 10.20
C VAL A 97 -8.23 0.19 9.20
N HIS A 98 -8.80 -0.11 8.04
CA HIS A 98 -8.10 -0.81 6.96
C HIS A 98 -7.48 0.22 6.01
N LYS A 99 -6.20 0.15 5.77
CA LYS A 99 -5.51 1.07 4.87
C LYS A 99 -5.21 0.37 3.55
N VAL A 100 -5.62 0.99 2.44
CA VAL A 100 -5.38 0.48 1.09
C VAL A 100 -4.63 1.55 0.29
N ILE A 101 -3.49 1.16 -0.27
CA ILE A 101 -2.67 2.04 -1.10
C ILE A 101 -2.58 1.43 -2.49
N LEU A 102 -2.84 2.24 -3.54
CA LEU A 102 -2.65 1.84 -4.92
C LEU A 102 -1.58 2.70 -5.57
N MET A 103 -0.66 2.07 -6.29
CA MET A 103 0.40 2.77 -7.03
C MET A 103 0.61 2.12 -8.40
N HIS A 104 1.10 2.93 -9.34
CA HIS A 104 1.60 2.47 -10.65
C HIS A 104 0.59 1.65 -11.46
N GLY A 105 -0.65 2.10 -11.48
CA GLY A 105 -1.68 1.49 -12.33
C GLY A 105 -2.40 0.29 -11.74
N ALA A 106 -2.19 -0.01 -10.46
CA ALA A 106 -2.91 -1.10 -9.80
C ALA A 106 -4.42 -0.87 -9.81
N LYS A 107 -5.18 -1.94 -9.90
CA LYS A 107 -6.64 -1.91 -9.91
C LYS A 107 -7.19 -2.62 -8.68
N ALA A 108 -8.26 -2.06 -8.12
CA ALA A 108 -8.94 -2.68 -6.98
C ALA A 108 -10.44 -2.50 -7.07
N PHE A 109 -11.16 -3.55 -6.70
CA PHE A 109 -12.58 -3.50 -6.42
C PHE A 109 -12.76 -3.73 -4.91
N ILE A 110 -13.27 -2.72 -4.22
CA ILE A 110 -13.39 -2.73 -2.75
C ILE A 110 -14.85 -2.87 -2.37
N VAL A 111 -15.15 -3.88 -1.56
CA VAL A 111 -16.46 -4.05 -0.95
C VAL A 111 -16.30 -3.83 0.54
N ALA A 112 -17.02 -2.84 1.08
CA ALA A 112 -17.00 -2.51 2.51
C ALA A 112 -18.40 -2.60 3.09
N ARG A 113 -18.54 -3.26 4.24
CA ARG A 113 -19.81 -3.47 4.91
C ARG A 113 -19.59 -3.66 6.41
N ASN A 114 -20.68 -3.73 7.16
CA ASN A 114 -20.66 -4.06 8.58
C ASN A 114 -19.82 -3.08 9.40
N TYR A 115 -20.01 -1.78 9.17
CA TYR A 115 -19.31 -0.68 9.85
C TYR A 115 -17.79 -0.67 9.64
N ALA A 116 -17.29 -1.33 8.60
CA ALA A 116 -15.87 -1.27 8.26
C ALA A 116 -15.46 0.15 7.90
N VAL A 117 -14.25 0.51 8.29
CA VAL A 117 -13.63 1.80 7.92
C VAL A 117 -12.40 1.53 7.07
N VAL A 118 -12.40 2.07 5.86
CA VAL A 118 -11.32 1.88 4.90
C VAL A 118 -10.72 3.25 4.55
N ARG A 119 -9.42 3.39 4.79
CA ARG A 119 -8.68 4.56 4.31
C ARG A 119 -8.08 4.22 2.96
N LEU A 120 -8.56 4.88 1.93
CA LEU A 120 -8.14 4.63 0.56
C LEU A 120 -7.16 5.72 0.10
N ILE A 121 -5.97 5.29 -0.30
CA ILE A 121 -4.93 6.18 -0.80
C ILE A 121 -4.61 5.74 -2.23
N ASN A 122 -5.08 6.51 -3.20
CA ASN A 122 -4.89 6.19 -4.61
C ASN A 122 -3.78 7.05 -5.20
N ILE A 123 -2.64 6.43 -5.48
CA ILE A 123 -1.48 7.10 -6.08
C ILE A 123 -1.27 6.53 -7.49
N GLY A 124 -2.15 6.91 -8.41
CA GLY A 124 -2.03 6.48 -9.81
C GLY A 124 -2.62 5.10 -10.14
N GLY A 125 -3.58 4.64 -9.37
CA GLY A 125 -4.32 3.40 -9.65
C GLY A 125 -5.75 3.66 -10.10
N ASP A 126 -6.51 2.58 -10.29
CA ASP A 126 -7.91 2.60 -10.64
C ASP A 126 -8.70 1.81 -9.61
N VAL A 127 -9.68 2.44 -8.97
CA VAL A 127 -10.42 1.83 -7.87
C VAL A 127 -11.92 1.99 -8.06
N LYS A 128 -12.66 0.90 -7.80
CA LYS A 128 -14.11 0.91 -7.69
C LYS A 128 -14.49 0.49 -6.28
N VAL A 129 -15.44 1.20 -5.69
CA VAL A 129 -15.86 0.95 -4.31
C VAL A 129 -17.35 0.67 -4.27
N HIS A 130 -17.72 -0.41 -3.59
CA HIS A 130 -19.09 -0.71 -3.24
C HIS A 130 -19.18 -0.76 -1.70
N SER A 131 -19.75 0.27 -1.11
CA SER A 131 -19.90 0.36 0.35
C SER A 131 -21.39 0.37 0.72
N ASP A 132 -21.73 -0.33 1.80
CA ASP A 132 -23.07 -0.24 2.34
C ASP A 132 -23.26 1.07 3.15
N LYS A 133 -24.45 1.26 3.72
CA LYS A 133 -24.77 2.49 4.49
C LYS A 133 -23.98 2.61 5.79
N THR A 134 -23.42 1.52 6.29
CA THR A 134 -22.74 1.51 7.60
C THR A 134 -21.25 1.72 7.48
N SER A 135 -20.66 1.42 6.34
CA SER A 135 -19.22 1.51 6.15
C SER A 135 -18.79 2.92 5.73
N VAL A 136 -17.53 3.24 5.98
CA VAL A 136 -16.94 4.56 5.70
C VAL A 136 -15.68 4.36 4.87
N ILE A 137 -15.59 5.09 3.76
CA ILE A 137 -14.39 5.14 2.92
C ILE A 137 -13.78 6.53 3.07
N LEU A 138 -12.61 6.59 3.66
CA LEU A 138 -11.82 7.82 3.82
C LEU A 138 -10.83 7.94 2.67
N LYS A 139 -10.94 8.99 1.91
CA LYS A 139 -10.05 9.26 0.76
C LYS A 139 -9.04 10.34 1.07
#